data_62f0953d61230981344b4133d92edc46
#
_entry.id   62f0953d61230981344b4133d92edc46
#
_cell.length_a   1.000
_cell.length_b   1.000
_cell.length_c   1.000
_cell.angle_alpha   90.00
_cell.angle_beta   90.00
_cell.angle_gamma   90.00
#
_symmetry.space_group_name_H-M   'P 1'
#
loop_
_entity.id
_entity.type
_entity.pdbx_description
1 polymer ?
#
loop_
_entity_poly.entity_id
_entity_poly.type
_entity_poly.pdbx_seq_one_letter_code
_entity_poly.pdbx_strand_id
1 'polypeptide(L)'
;SGARLVDVRTKAEWSWVGRIPGAVEIEWLVFPSMQTNPDFFKHLSLKVLKESPVMFICRSGVRSNQAAIAAMESGYLNCFNVLEGFEGDKDSNGHRGVQGGWKAAGLPWVQS
;
A
#
# COMPACT_ATOMS: atom_id res chain seq x y z
N SER A 1 -2.74 -12.11 -15.52
CA SER A 1 -2.64 -10.67 -15.68
C SER A 1 -1.27 -10.13 -15.34
N GLY A 2 -0.54 -10.75 -14.43
CA GLY A 2 0.77 -10.28 -14.00
C GLY A 2 0.76 -9.03 -13.13
N ALA A 3 -0.40 -8.48 -12.80
CA ALA A 3 -0.48 -7.32 -11.93
C ALA A 3 -0.11 -7.70 -10.49
N ARG A 4 0.64 -6.80 -9.83
CA ARG A 4 1.10 -7.02 -8.45
C ARG A 4 0.53 -5.93 -7.54
N LEU A 5 0.07 -6.35 -6.38
CA LEU A 5 -0.40 -5.41 -5.34
C LEU A 5 0.68 -5.27 -4.28
N VAL A 6 1.14 -4.05 -4.06
CA VAL A 6 2.17 -3.74 -3.07
C VAL A 6 1.55 -2.90 -1.96
N ASP A 7 1.55 -3.45 -0.75
CA ASP A 7 1.05 -2.76 0.43
C ASP A 7 2.21 -2.00 1.07
N VAL A 8 2.12 -0.69 1.04
CA VAL A 8 3.21 0.20 1.51
C VAL A 8 2.95 0.76 2.91
N ARG A 9 1.99 0.18 3.62
CA ARG A 9 1.72 0.55 5.01
C ARG A 9 2.86 0.06 5.92
N THR A 10 2.78 0.37 7.21
CA THR A 10 3.77 -0.08 8.19
C THR A 10 3.46 -1.50 8.69
N LYS A 11 4.48 -2.15 9.26
CA LYS A 11 4.32 -3.47 9.89
C LYS A 11 3.28 -3.43 11.02
N ALA A 12 3.22 -2.33 11.74
CA ALA A 12 2.23 -2.15 12.81
C ALA A 12 0.80 -2.19 12.25
N GLU A 13 0.58 -1.54 11.11
CA GLU A 13 -0.73 -1.54 10.48
C GLU A 13 -1.12 -2.93 9.97
N TRP A 14 -0.17 -3.68 9.40
CA TRP A 14 -0.44 -5.05 8.96
C TRP A 14 -0.87 -5.94 10.12
N SER A 15 -0.23 -5.79 11.28
CA SER A 15 -0.54 -6.61 12.46
C SER A 15 -1.80 -6.19 13.18
N TRP A 16 -2.04 -4.87 13.31
CA TRP A 16 -3.11 -4.35 14.17
C TRP A 16 -4.40 -4.02 13.43
N VAL A 17 -4.30 -3.64 12.17
CA VAL A 17 -5.47 -3.23 11.39
C VAL A 17 -5.95 -4.36 10.47
N GLY A 18 -5.01 -5.10 9.91
CA GLY A 18 -5.29 -6.20 8.98
C GLY A 18 -4.40 -6.13 7.76
N ARG A 19 -4.34 -7.22 7.01
CA ARG A 19 -3.51 -7.30 5.81
C ARG A 19 -4.25 -8.01 4.68
N ILE A 20 -3.75 -7.81 3.45
CA ILE A 20 -4.34 -8.39 2.24
C ILE A 20 -3.58 -9.64 1.88
N PRO A 21 -4.25 -10.82 1.81
CA PRO A 21 -3.58 -12.06 1.42
C PRO A 21 -2.93 -11.92 0.04
N GLY A 22 -1.68 -12.36 -0.07
CA GLY A 22 -0.95 -12.35 -1.34
C GLY A 22 -0.35 -11.02 -1.75
N ALA A 23 -0.58 -9.95 -1.02
CA ALA A 23 0.06 -8.67 -1.31
C ALA A 23 1.54 -8.70 -0.93
N VAL A 24 2.36 -7.98 -1.71
CA VAL A 24 3.77 -7.77 -1.38
C VAL A 24 3.81 -6.64 -0.34
N GLU A 25 4.36 -6.91 0.83
CA GLU A 25 4.39 -5.96 1.95
C GLU A 25 5.78 -5.32 2.06
N ILE A 26 5.88 -4.03 1.75
CA ILE A 26 7.13 -3.27 1.85
C ILE A 26 6.78 -1.89 2.40
N GLU A 27 7.29 -1.55 3.58
CA GLU A 27 7.03 -0.24 4.17
C GLU A 27 7.57 0.89 3.31
N TRP A 28 6.75 1.90 3.00
CA TRP A 28 7.21 3.15 2.40
C TRP A 28 7.81 4.06 3.48
N LEU A 29 7.10 4.17 4.61
CA LEU A 29 7.61 4.85 5.80
C LEU A 29 7.82 3.83 6.91
N VAL A 30 8.84 3.99 7.73
CA VAL A 30 9.17 3.06 8.80
C VAL A 30 8.62 3.57 10.13
N PHE A 31 7.75 2.77 10.76
CA PHE A 31 7.21 3.06 12.08
C PHE A 31 8.25 2.76 13.17
N PRO A 32 8.36 3.56 14.24
CA PRO A 32 7.48 4.67 14.61
C PRO A 32 7.91 6.06 14.10
N SER A 33 9.12 6.20 13.57
CA SER A 33 9.64 7.50 13.12
C SER A 33 8.94 8.04 11.89
N MET A 34 8.32 7.17 11.10
CA MET A 34 7.66 7.49 9.83
C MET A 34 8.57 8.17 8.82
N GLN A 35 9.85 7.79 8.84
CA GLN A 35 10.82 8.22 7.83
C GLN A 35 10.76 7.28 6.64
N THR A 36 11.10 7.81 5.45
CA THR A 36 11.10 7.01 4.23
C THR A 36 12.06 5.82 4.37
N ASN A 37 11.59 4.64 3.98
CA ASN A 37 12.38 3.43 4.02
C ASN A 37 13.49 3.48 2.95
N PRO A 38 14.78 3.52 3.34
CA PRO A 38 15.87 3.65 2.36
C PRO A 38 16.02 2.40 1.47
N ASP A 39 15.49 1.25 1.91
CA ASP A 39 15.61 -0.01 1.17
C ASP A 39 14.35 -0.34 0.35
N PHE A 40 13.42 0.61 0.21
CA PHE A 40 12.14 0.35 -0.45
C PHE A 40 12.32 -0.21 -1.86
N PHE A 41 13.11 0.48 -2.69
CA PHE A 41 13.30 0.05 -4.08
C PHE A 41 14.17 -1.19 -4.21
N LYS A 42 15.10 -1.40 -3.28
CA LYS A 42 15.87 -2.63 -3.22
C LYS A 42 14.95 -3.84 -3.03
N HIS A 43 14.05 -3.76 -2.07
CA HIS A 43 13.08 -4.82 -1.80
C HIS A 43 12.07 -4.97 -2.93
N LEU A 44 11.59 -3.85 -3.47
CA LEU A 44 10.62 -3.88 -4.56
C LEU A 44 11.19 -4.58 -5.80
N SER A 45 12.43 -4.25 -6.18
CA SER A 45 13.06 -4.83 -7.36
C SER A 45 13.31 -6.34 -7.24
N LEU A 46 13.43 -6.84 -6.01
CA LEU A 46 13.59 -8.28 -5.78
C LEU A 46 12.27 -9.04 -5.93
N LYS A 47 11.12 -8.38 -5.79
CA LYS A 47 9.82 -9.03 -5.74
C LYS A 47 8.92 -8.71 -6.92
N VAL A 48 9.15 -7.58 -7.61
CA VAL A 48 8.27 -7.09 -8.67
C VAL A 48 9.10 -6.63 -9.86
N LEU A 49 8.79 -7.18 -11.04
CA LEU A 49 9.46 -6.78 -12.28
C LEU A 49 8.98 -5.39 -12.71
N LYS A 50 9.90 -4.61 -13.30
CA LYS A 50 9.58 -3.25 -13.74
C LYS A 50 8.53 -3.20 -14.85
N GLU A 51 8.38 -4.27 -15.60
CA GLU A 51 7.40 -4.39 -16.68
C GLU A 51 6.01 -4.76 -16.18
N SER A 52 5.91 -5.28 -14.95
CA SER A 52 4.62 -5.68 -14.38
C SER A 52 3.80 -4.46 -13.99
N PRO A 53 2.48 -4.49 -14.22
CA PRO A 53 1.60 -3.47 -13.61
C PRO A 53 1.66 -3.60 -12.09
N VAL A 54 1.85 -2.47 -11.40
CA VAL A 54 1.99 -2.44 -9.95
C VAL A 54 0.95 -1.51 -9.36
N MET A 55 0.17 -2.03 -8.43
CA MET A 55 -0.80 -1.24 -7.67
C MET A 55 -0.27 -1.05 -6.27
N PHE A 56 -0.17 0.20 -5.83
CA PHE A 56 0.29 0.53 -4.48
C PHE A 56 -0.90 0.90 -3.60
N ILE A 57 -0.94 0.35 -2.40
CA ILE A 57 -2.01 0.62 -1.44
C ILE A 57 -1.42 1.01 -0.09
N CYS A 58 -2.01 2.02 0.55
CA CYS A 58 -1.70 2.39 1.93
C CYS A 58 -3.02 2.55 2.70
N ARG A 59 -3.03 3.34 3.76
CA ARG A 59 -4.24 3.49 4.57
C ARG A 59 -5.35 4.24 3.84
N SER A 60 -5.02 5.38 3.22
CA SER A 60 -6.01 6.25 2.56
C SER A 60 -5.54 6.82 1.22
N GLY A 61 -4.44 6.33 0.67
CA GLY A 61 -3.97 6.69 -0.67
C GLY A 61 -2.81 7.68 -0.73
N VAL A 62 -2.42 8.31 0.39
CA VAL A 62 -1.37 9.35 0.39
C VAL A 62 0.03 8.75 0.23
N ARG A 63 0.40 7.80 1.08
CA ARG A 63 1.73 7.15 1.02
C ARG A 63 1.91 6.36 -0.26
N SER A 64 0.85 5.66 -0.69
CA SER A 64 0.90 4.87 -1.92
C SER A 64 1.04 5.73 -3.16
N ASN A 65 0.46 6.94 -3.15
CA ASN A 65 0.66 7.89 -4.24
C ASN A 65 2.12 8.31 -4.35
N GLN A 66 2.76 8.61 -3.22
CA GLN A 66 4.18 8.97 -3.17
C GLN A 66 5.04 7.80 -3.68
N ALA A 67 4.74 6.58 -3.24
CA ALA A 67 5.46 5.38 -3.66
C ALA A 67 5.29 5.12 -5.16
N ALA A 68 4.10 5.29 -5.70
CA ALA A 68 3.83 5.09 -7.12
C ALA A 68 4.62 6.09 -7.98
N ILE A 69 4.64 7.36 -7.60
CA ILE A 69 5.39 8.40 -8.31
C ILE A 69 6.89 8.07 -8.31
N ALA A 70 7.42 7.74 -7.13
CA ALA A 70 8.83 7.40 -6.99
C ALA A 70 9.20 6.14 -7.77
N ALA A 71 8.31 5.14 -7.80
CA ALA A 71 8.54 3.92 -8.58
C ALA A 71 8.62 4.21 -10.08
N MET A 72 7.73 5.08 -10.60
CA MET A 72 7.79 5.47 -12.00
C MET A 72 9.10 6.18 -12.32
N GLU A 73 9.58 7.04 -11.43
CA GLU A 73 10.87 7.70 -11.59
C GLU A 73 12.04 6.71 -11.57
N SER A 74 11.85 5.56 -10.93
CA SER A 74 12.87 4.50 -10.86
C SER A 74 12.79 3.50 -12.02
N GLY A 75 11.88 3.70 -12.97
CA GLY A 75 11.80 2.87 -14.17
C GLY A 75 10.65 1.87 -14.21
N TYR A 76 9.77 1.87 -13.22
CA TYR A 76 8.55 1.05 -13.29
C TYR A 76 7.59 1.68 -14.28
N LEU A 77 7.10 0.88 -15.23
CA LEU A 77 6.38 1.41 -16.39
C LEU A 77 4.88 1.68 -16.13
N ASN A 78 4.26 0.84 -15.30
CA ASN A 78 2.82 0.91 -15.05
C ASN A 78 2.54 0.89 -13.56
N CYS A 79 2.47 2.05 -12.94
CA CYS A 79 2.19 2.18 -11.51
C CYS A 79 0.82 2.81 -11.29
N PHE A 80 0.07 2.26 -10.37
CA PHE A 80 -1.27 2.71 -10.02
C PHE A 80 -1.37 2.89 -8.51
N ASN A 81 -2.13 3.90 -8.10
CA ASN A 81 -2.44 4.13 -6.69
C ASN A 81 -3.87 3.68 -6.42
N VAL A 82 -4.05 2.87 -5.38
CA VAL A 82 -5.40 2.55 -4.90
C VAL A 82 -5.88 3.76 -4.10
N LEU A 83 -6.65 4.63 -4.75
CA LEU A 83 -6.97 5.97 -4.25
C LEU A 83 -7.56 6.01 -2.85
N GLU A 84 -8.50 5.10 -2.54
CA GLU A 84 -9.11 5.06 -1.22
C GLU A 84 -8.26 4.33 -0.17
N GLY A 85 -7.28 3.54 -0.63
CA GLY A 85 -6.43 2.77 0.26
C GLY A 85 -7.16 1.63 0.95
N PHE A 86 -6.57 1.11 2.04
CA PHE A 86 -7.13 -0.03 2.77
C PHE A 86 -8.30 0.38 3.66
N GLU A 87 -8.18 1.49 4.38
CA GLU A 87 -9.19 1.97 5.33
C GLU A 87 -10.05 3.10 4.80
N GLY A 88 -9.59 3.80 3.75
CA GLY A 88 -10.28 4.97 3.23
C GLY A 88 -10.16 6.18 4.14
N ASP A 89 -11.01 7.16 3.92
CA ASP A 89 -11.08 8.35 4.74
C ASP A 89 -11.87 8.09 6.03
N LYS A 90 -11.69 8.96 7.01
CA LYS A 90 -12.47 8.92 8.23
C LYS A 90 -13.91 9.32 7.91
N ASP A 91 -14.88 8.67 8.57
CA ASP A 91 -16.27 9.07 8.49
C ASP A 91 -16.52 10.28 9.42
N SER A 92 -17.80 10.70 9.54
CA SER A 92 -18.16 11.84 10.38
C SER A 92 -17.86 11.63 11.88
N ASN A 93 -17.67 10.37 12.30
CA ASN A 93 -17.31 10.03 13.67
C ASN A 93 -15.81 9.76 13.86
N GLY A 94 -15.01 10.02 12.82
CA GLY A 94 -13.57 9.82 12.87
C GLY A 94 -13.12 8.38 12.70
N HIS A 95 -13.98 7.49 12.25
CA HIS A 95 -13.64 6.08 12.02
C HIS A 95 -13.27 5.82 10.57
N ARG A 96 -12.27 4.95 10.36
CA ARG A 96 -11.87 4.50 9.03
C ARG A 96 -12.43 3.11 8.74
N GLY A 97 -12.46 2.73 7.47
CA GLY A 97 -12.92 1.42 7.05
C GLY A 97 -14.44 1.29 7.00
N VAL A 98 -15.15 2.38 7.12
CA VAL A 98 -16.62 2.43 7.12
C VAL A 98 -17.13 3.12 5.86
N GLN A 99 -16.51 4.25 5.50
CA GLN A 99 -16.98 5.11 4.42
C GLN A 99 -16.36 4.75 3.07
N GLY A 100 -15.14 4.23 3.05
CA GLY A 100 -14.44 3.91 1.80
C GLY A 100 -13.27 2.99 2.03
N GLY A 101 -12.54 2.69 0.95
CA GLY A 101 -11.33 1.89 0.98
C GLY A 101 -11.56 0.40 0.76
N TRP A 102 -10.45 -0.35 0.72
CA TRP A 102 -10.43 -1.79 0.48
C TRP A 102 -11.30 -2.54 1.47
N LYS A 103 -11.14 -2.21 2.74
CA LYS A 103 -11.81 -2.88 3.85
C LYS A 103 -13.33 -2.66 3.80
N ALA A 104 -13.77 -1.43 3.57
CA ALA A 104 -15.19 -1.09 3.49
C ALA A 104 -15.87 -1.69 2.25
N ALA A 105 -15.10 -1.88 1.16
CA ALA A 105 -15.62 -2.48 -0.08
C ALA A 105 -15.81 -4.00 0.03
N GLY A 106 -15.43 -4.62 1.14
CA GLY A 106 -15.59 -6.05 1.34
C GLY A 106 -14.57 -6.90 0.59
N LEU A 107 -13.46 -6.30 0.17
CA LEU A 107 -12.39 -7.03 -0.50
C LEU A 107 -11.56 -7.84 0.51
N PRO A 108 -10.87 -8.91 0.07
CA PRO A 108 -10.21 -9.81 1.01
C PRO A 108 -9.16 -9.14 1.90
N TRP A 109 -9.23 -9.39 3.20
CA TRP A 109 -8.21 -8.98 4.15
C TRP A 109 -8.27 -9.87 5.38
N VAL A 110 -7.17 -9.93 6.13
CA VAL A 110 -7.08 -10.69 7.36
C VAL A 110 -6.40 -9.86 8.45
N GLN A 111 -6.71 -10.15 9.69
CA GLN A 111 -6.05 -9.54 10.83
C GLN A 111 -5.15 -10.58 11.48
N SER A 112 -3.88 -10.23 11.65
CA SER A 112 -2.92 -11.15 12.26
C SER A 112 -2.85 -11.01 13.78
#